data_6a48e3fb5e5218af39a82fc112c8dab3
#
_entry.id   6a48e3fb5e5218af39a82fc112c8dab3
#
_cell.length_a   1.000
_cell.length_b   1.000
_cell.length_c   1.000
_cell.angle_alpha   90.00
_cell.angle_beta   90.00
_cell.angle_gamma   90.00
#
_symmetry.space_group_name_H-M   'P 1'
#
loop_
_entity.id
_entity.type
_entity.pdbx_description
1 polymer ?
#
loop_
_entity_poly.entity_id
_entity_poly.type
_entity_poly.pdbx_seq_one_letter_code
_entity_poly.pdbx_strand_id
1 'polypeptide(L)'
;MTARYLQSKYEINKIAIIDFDVHHGNGTQEIFFKDKTIAYGSIHEFPLFPGTGSEQEKGIGNIFNAPILAGTDGKDFIKILESKILNNIDKFKPEIILMSSGFDAHTRDPLAHINLESKDYYDLTTKIIEIANIHCQGRVISFLEGGYDLLALSESIKEHLSGLQEN
;
A
#
# COMPACT_ATOMS: atom_id res chain seq x y z
N MET A 1 3.02 -14.96 -1.21
CA MET A 1 4.17 -15.91 -1.12
C MET A 1 5.34 -15.32 -0.35
N THR A 2 5.80 -14.11 -0.66
CA THR A 2 7.00 -13.49 -0.04
C THR A 2 6.91 -13.40 1.49
N ALA A 3 5.79 -12.96 2.07
CA ALA A 3 5.62 -12.90 3.52
C ALA A 3 5.90 -14.27 4.19
N ARG A 4 5.33 -15.34 3.67
CA ARG A 4 5.55 -16.70 4.21
C ARG A 4 7.00 -17.18 4.04
N TYR A 5 7.62 -16.82 2.92
CA TYR A 5 9.03 -17.11 2.70
C TYR A 5 9.94 -16.40 3.71
N LEU A 6 9.68 -15.12 3.96
CA LEU A 6 10.42 -14.34 4.96
C LEU A 6 10.27 -14.92 6.36
N GLN A 7 9.05 -15.30 6.75
CA GLN A 7 8.77 -15.94 8.02
C GLN A 7 9.55 -17.26 8.18
N SER A 8 9.51 -18.12 7.14
CA SER A 8 10.12 -19.46 7.21
C SER A 8 11.63 -19.46 7.07
N LYS A 9 12.20 -18.52 6.31
CA LYS A 9 13.62 -18.52 5.96
C LYS A 9 14.46 -17.59 6.84
N TYR A 10 13.87 -16.46 7.29
CA TYR A 10 14.59 -15.40 8.00
C TYR A 10 14.03 -15.13 9.39
N GLU A 11 13.09 -15.93 9.86
CA GLU A 11 12.47 -15.83 11.20
C GLU A 11 11.82 -14.46 11.44
N ILE A 12 11.43 -13.74 10.38
CA ILE A 12 10.71 -12.47 10.47
C ILE A 12 9.28 -12.76 10.89
N ASN A 13 8.87 -12.29 12.06
CA ASN A 13 7.58 -12.65 12.65
C ASN A 13 6.47 -11.65 12.32
N LYS A 14 6.77 -10.35 12.22
CA LYS A 14 5.79 -9.30 11.98
C LYS A 14 6.05 -8.62 10.64
N ILE A 15 5.12 -8.78 9.71
CA ILE A 15 5.23 -8.23 8.37
C ILE A 15 4.03 -7.31 8.10
N ALA A 16 4.29 -6.08 7.67
CA ALA A 16 3.25 -5.21 7.12
C ALA A 16 3.21 -5.36 5.60
N ILE A 17 2.00 -5.38 5.05
CA ILE A 17 1.75 -5.28 3.62
C ILE A 17 0.96 -3.99 3.41
N ILE A 18 1.50 -3.05 2.67
CA ILE A 18 0.85 -1.78 2.32
C ILE A 18 0.58 -1.81 0.83
N ASP A 19 -0.69 -1.75 0.49
CA ASP A 19 -1.22 -1.88 -0.85
C ASP A 19 -1.82 -0.54 -1.28
N PHE A 20 -1.22 0.09 -2.27
CA PHE A 20 -1.69 1.33 -2.87
C PHE A 20 -2.02 1.18 -4.36
N ASP A 21 -2.16 -0.05 -4.84
CA ASP A 21 -2.90 -0.30 -6.07
C ASP A 21 -4.33 0.25 -5.95
N VAL A 22 -4.86 0.83 -7.00
CA VAL A 22 -6.19 1.44 -6.97
C VAL A 22 -7.31 0.43 -6.75
N HIS A 23 -7.03 -0.85 -7.00
CA HIS A 23 -7.95 -1.97 -6.76
C HIS A 23 -7.68 -2.62 -5.41
N HIS A 24 -8.74 -3.03 -4.72
CA HIS A 24 -8.59 -3.76 -3.46
C HIS A 24 -7.95 -5.13 -3.66
N GLY A 25 -6.85 -5.40 -2.96
CA GLY A 25 -6.15 -6.69 -2.98
C GLY A 25 -6.88 -7.77 -2.15
N ASN A 26 -8.09 -8.15 -2.58
CA ASN A 26 -8.95 -9.09 -1.86
C ASN A 26 -8.31 -10.45 -1.59
N GLY A 27 -7.48 -10.95 -2.51
CA GLY A 27 -6.75 -12.22 -2.33
C GLY A 27 -5.72 -12.15 -1.21
N THR A 28 -4.98 -11.04 -1.11
CA THR A 28 -4.03 -10.80 -0.01
C THR A 28 -4.78 -10.68 1.31
N GLN A 29 -5.86 -9.91 1.35
CA GLN A 29 -6.71 -9.79 2.53
C GLN A 29 -7.23 -11.15 3.01
N GLU A 30 -7.78 -11.96 2.11
CA GLU A 30 -8.35 -13.27 2.45
C GLU A 30 -7.32 -14.22 3.08
N ILE A 31 -6.12 -14.31 2.48
CA ILE A 31 -5.02 -15.16 2.96
C ILE A 31 -4.61 -14.79 4.40
N PHE A 32 -4.61 -13.51 4.74
CA PHE A 32 -4.12 -13.01 6.01
C PHE A 32 -5.21 -12.55 6.98
N PHE A 33 -6.48 -12.77 6.66
CA PHE A 33 -7.62 -12.25 7.42
C PHE A 33 -7.64 -12.65 8.90
N LYS A 34 -7.07 -13.82 9.23
CA LYS A 34 -6.99 -14.36 10.60
C LYS A 34 -5.54 -14.53 11.09
N ASP A 35 -4.59 -13.82 10.51
CA ASP A 35 -3.17 -13.97 10.82
C ASP A 35 -2.64 -12.75 11.59
N LYS A 36 -2.45 -12.91 12.90
CA LYS A 36 -1.92 -11.86 13.78
C LYS A 36 -0.47 -11.44 13.49
N THR A 37 0.24 -12.19 12.67
CA THR A 37 1.64 -11.90 12.30
C THR A 37 1.74 -11.00 11.08
N ILE A 38 0.64 -10.78 10.39
CA ILE A 38 0.58 -9.94 9.18
C ILE A 38 -0.42 -8.80 9.42
N ALA A 39 0.02 -7.57 9.20
CA ALA A 39 -0.84 -6.40 9.06
C ALA A 39 -1.00 -6.08 7.57
N TYR A 40 -2.23 -5.92 7.10
CA TYR A 40 -2.54 -5.55 5.72
C TYR A 40 -3.29 -4.23 5.69
N GLY A 41 -2.78 -3.24 4.97
CA GLY A 41 -3.44 -1.98 4.72
C GLY A 41 -3.61 -1.74 3.23
N SER A 42 -4.84 -1.44 2.78
CA SER A 42 -5.15 -1.15 1.38
C SER A 42 -5.90 0.16 1.26
N ILE A 43 -5.40 1.06 0.39
CA ILE A 43 -6.11 2.27 -0.03
C ILE A 43 -6.51 2.11 -1.49
N HIS A 44 -7.81 2.13 -1.77
CA HIS A 44 -8.34 1.74 -3.07
C HIS A 44 -9.63 2.51 -3.40
N GLU A 45 -9.91 2.69 -4.69
CA GLU A 45 -11.15 3.30 -5.14
C GLU A 45 -12.34 2.39 -4.84
N PHE A 46 -13.42 2.97 -4.29
CA PHE A 46 -14.65 2.27 -4.02
C PHE A 46 -15.88 3.14 -4.36
N PRO A 47 -16.88 2.59 -5.08
CA PRO A 47 -16.97 1.22 -5.59
C PRO A 47 -16.17 1.02 -6.90
N LEU A 48 -15.25 0.07 -6.91
CA LEU A 48 -14.50 -0.37 -8.09
C LEU A 48 -14.29 -1.89 -8.00
N PHE A 49 -13.78 -2.54 -9.06
CA PHE A 49 -13.40 -3.95 -8.99
C PHE A 49 -12.39 -4.18 -7.84
N PRO A 50 -12.50 -5.24 -7.05
CA PRO A 50 -13.46 -6.35 -7.10
C PRO A 50 -14.74 -6.12 -6.27
N GLY A 51 -15.01 -4.92 -5.78
CA GLY A 51 -16.20 -4.60 -4.99
C GLY A 51 -16.14 -5.03 -3.53
N THR A 52 -14.93 -5.25 -3.01
CA THR A 52 -14.63 -5.63 -1.62
C THR A 52 -13.73 -4.58 -0.97
N GLY A 53 -13.33 -4.74 0.28
CA GLY A 53 -12.43 -3.83 0.97
C GLY A 53 -13.15 -2.72 1.75
N SER A 54 -14.34 -3.01 2.28
CA SER A 54 -15.01 -2.03 3.14
C SER A 54 -14.25 -1.83 4.46
N GLU A 55 -14.41 -0.65 5.09
CA GLU A 55 -13.80 -0.36 6.40
C GLU A 55 -14.24 -1.33 7.51
N GLN A 56 -15.32 -2.06 7.33
CA GLN A 56 -15.84 -3.06 8.27
C GLN A 56 -15.09 -4.39 8.19
N GLU A 57 -14.39 -4.65 7.10
CA GLU A 57 -13.60 -5.86 6.90
C GLU A 57 -12.25 -5.73 7.65
N LYS A 58 -12.26 -6.01 8.97
CA LYS A 58 -11.11 -5.76 9.86
C LYS A 58 -10.28 -6.99 10.21
N GLY A 59 -10.69 -8.18 9.72
CA GLY A 59 -10.07 -9.43 10.14
C GLY A 59 -10.15 -9.62 11.65
N ILE A 60 -9.03 -9.94 12.27
CA ILE A 60 -8.87 -10.00 13.73
C ILE A 60 -8.30 -8.67 14.30
N GLY A 61 -8.49 -7.56 13.59
CA GLY A 61 -7.91 -6.25 13.90
C GLY A 61 -6.59 -5.97 13.17
N ASN A 62 -6.27 -6.75 12.16
CA ASN A 62 -5.03 -6.69 11.38
C ASN A 62 -5.22 -6.23 9.92
N ILE A 63 -6.47 -5.95 9.53
CA ILE A 63 -6.84 -5.46 8.19
C ILE A 63 -7.29 -4.00 8.31
N PHE A 64 -6.72 -3.13 7.48
CA PHE A 64 -6.90 -1.68 7.49
C PHE A 64 -7.29 -1.20 6.10
N ASN A 65 -8.56 -1.32 5.76
CA ASN A 65 -9.09 -0.85 4.49
C ASN A 65 -9.43 0.64 4.56
N ALA A 66 -9.01 1.36 3.53
CA ALA A 66 -9.28 2.77 3.32
C ALA A 66 -9.91 2.97 1.93
N PRO A 67 -11.22 2.65 1.78
CA PRO A 67 -11.93 2.93 0.53
C PRO A 67 -12.02 4.45 0.31
N ILE A 68 -11.69 4.89 -0.91
CA ILE A 68 -11.72 6.29 -1.34
C ILE A 68 -12.65 6.47 -2.54
N LEU A 69 -13.15 7.67 -2.74
CA LEU A 69 -14.06 7.99 -3.83
C LEU A 69 -13.29 8.37 -5.09
N ALA A 70 -13.91 8.13 -6.24
CA ALA A 70 -13.49 8.70 -7.50
C ALA A 70 -13.24 10.23 -7.37
N GLY A 71 -12.17 10.73 -8.00
CA GLY A 71 -11.79 12.15 -7.94
C GLY A 71 -10.89 12.52 -6.76
N THR A 72 -10.58 11.58 -5.84
CA THR A 72 -9.63 11.83 -4.75
C THR A 72 -8.27 12.26 -5.30
N ASP A 73 -7.76 13.40 -4.86
CA ASP A 73 -6.45 13.93 -5.27
C ASP A 73 -5.31 13.37 -4.37
N GLY A 74 -4.05 13.63 -4.78
CA GLY A 74 -2.87 13.14 -4.08
C GLY A 74 -2.79 13.59 -2.63
N LYS A 75 -3.20 14.83 -2.32
CA LYS A 75 -3.18 15.39 -0.96
C LYS A 75 -4.12 14.63 -0.03
N ASP A 76 -5.37 14.42 -0.46
CA ASP A 76 -6.35 13.69 0.34
C ASP A 76 -6.02 12.21 0.40
N PHE A 77 -5.49 11.61 -0.69
CA PHE A 77 -4.99 10.24 -0.71
C PHE A 77 -3.92 10.01 0.36
N ILE A 78 -2.88 10.84 0.40
CA ILE A 78 -1.77 10.72 1.36
C ILE A 78 -2.30 10.91 2.80
N LYS A 79 -3.17 11.89 3.04
CA LYS A 79 -3.79 12.11 4.35
C LYS A 79 -4.61 10.90 4.82
N ILE A 80 -5.34 10.24 3.92
CA ILE A 80 -6.12 9.04 4.23
C ILE A 80 -5.16 7.87 4.48
N LEU A 81 -4.13 7.68 3.64
CA LEU A 81 -3.09 6.67 3.83
C LEU A 81 -2.46 6.79 5.23
N GLU A 82 -2.02 7.99 5.61
CA GLU A 82 -1.44 8.23 6.94
C GLU A 82 -2.43 7.89 8.06
N SER A 83 -3.63 8.46 8.00
CA SER A 83 -4.60 8.36 9.11
C SER A 83 -5.21 6.98 9.29
N LYS A 84 -5.50 6.27 8.20
CA LYS A 84 -6.21 4.98 8.21
C LYS A 84 -5.27 3.78 8.18
N ILE A 85 -4.13 3.89 7.53
CA ILE A 85 -3.20 2.78 7.33
C ILE A 85 -1.92 2.97 8.13
N LEU A 86 -1.11 3.99 7.84
CA LEU A 86 0.23 4.11 8.43
C LEU A 86 0.21 4.21 9.95
N ASN A 87 -0.75 4.94 10.54
CA ASN A 87 -0.92 5.01 12.00
C ASN A 87 -1.21 3.65 12.64
N ASN A 88 -1.81 2.72 11.92
CA ASN A 88 -2.07 1.37 12.42
C ASN A 88 -0.86 0.45 12.19
N ILE A 89 -0.15 0.62 11.07
CA ILE A 89 1.12 -0.08 10.81
C ILE A 89 2.18 0.33 11.84
N ASP A 90 2.27 1.62 12.20
CA ASP A 90 3.15 2.11 13.25
C ASP A 90 2.90 1.40 14.60
N LYS A 91 1.63 1.27 15.02
CA LYS A 91 1.24 0.53 16.22
C LYS A 91 1.53 -0.97 16.14
N PHE A 92 1.44 -1.54 14.94
CA PHE A 92 1.74 -2.96 14.70
C PHE A 92 3.24 -3.26 14.88
N LYS A 93 4.13 -2.31 14.59
CA LYS A 93 5.60 -2.41 14.69
C LYS A 93 6.14 -3.58 13.85
N PRO A 94 6.09 -3.49 12.53
CA PRO A 94 6.57 -4.53 11.64
C PRO A 94 8.10 -4.66 11.68
N GLU A 95 8.61 -5.81 11.29
CA GLU A 95 10.04 -6.06 11.08
C GLU A 95 10.47 -5.86 9.63
N ILE A 96 9.52 -5.81 8.70
CA ILE A 96 9.68 -5.49 7.29
C ILE A 96 8.34 -4.99 6.72
N ILE A 97 8.40 -4.13 5.70
CA ILE A 97 7.23 -3.69 4.93
C ILE A 97 7.32 -4.25 3.51
N LEU A 98 6.24 -4.86 3.04
CA LEU A 98 6.02 -5.23 1.66
C LEU A 98 5.04 -4.21 1.06
N MET A 99 5.36 -3.69 -0.12
CA MET A 99 4.48 -2.76 -0.84
C MET A 99 3.91 -3.46 -2.07
N SER A 100 2.58 -3.51 -2.20
CA SER A 100 1.89 -3.76 -3.46
C SER A 100 1.73 -2.42 -4.14
N SER A 101 2.58 -2.17 -5.14
CA SER A 101 2.79 -0.86 -5.72
C SER A 101 2.08 -0.76 -7.07
N GLY A 102 0.80 -0.39 -7.05
CA GLY A 102 0.04 -0.02 -8.23
C GLY A 102 0.24 1.46 -8.57
N PHE A 103 0.30 1.76 -9.85
CA PHE A 103 0.43 3.12 -10.38
C PHE A 103 -0.81 3.54 -11.17
N ASP A 104 -1.89 2.78 -11.02
CA ASP A 104 -3.17 2.94 -11.69
C ASP A 104 -4.13 3.91 -10.98
N ALA A 105 -3.72 4.47 -9.83
CA ALA A 105 -4.37 5.63 -9.23
C ALA A 105 -3.97 6.97 -9.91
N HIS A 106 -3.07 6.94 -10.91
CA HIS A 106 -2.63 8.14 -11.62
C HIS A 106 -3.76 8.72 -12.49
N THR A 107 -3.86 10.05 -12.54
CA THR A 107 -4.92 10.80 -13.25
C THR A 107 -5.04 10.47 -14.75
N ARG A 108 -3.98 9.90 -15.37
CA ARG A 108 -3.98 9.44 -16.78
C ARG A 108 -4.33 7.97 -16.95
N ASP A 109 -4.54 7.23 -15.86
CA ASP A 109 -4.85 5.81 -15.97
C ASP A 109 -6.26 5.62 -16.57
N PRO A 110 -6.42 4.69 -17.54
CA PRO A 110 -7.72 4.51 -18.21
C PRO A 110 -8.71 3.64 -17.41
N LEU A 111 -8.28 2.99 -16.33
CA LEU A 111 -9.10 1.99 -15.62
C LEU A 111 -9.67 2.48 -14.28
N ALA A 112 -9.21 3.62 -13.78
CA ALA A 112 -9.63 4.17 -12.50
C ALA A 112 -9.89 5.67 -12.59
N HIS A 113 -10.39 6.25 -11.49
CA HIS A 113 -10.85 7.64 -11.46
C HIS A 113 -10.21 8.44 -10.31
N ILE A 114 -9.09 7.98 -9.79
CA ILE A 114 -8.30 8.70 -8.79
C ILE A 114 -7.37 9.69 -9.51
N ASN A 115 -7.03 10.79 -8.87
CA ASN A 115 -6.31 11.90 -9.49
C ASN A 115 -4.93 12.11 -8.86
N LEU A 116 -4.11 11.04 -8.76
CA LEU A 116 -2.71 11.18 -8.38
C LEU A 116 -1.89 11.69 -9.57
N GLU A 117 -0.94 12.56 -9.26
CA GLU A 117 0.14 12.93 -10.17
C GLU A 117 1.40 12.10 -9.87
N SER A 118 2.34 12.02 -10.81
CA SER A 118 3.54 11.19 -10.66
C SER A 118 4.32 11.51 -9.37
N LYS A 119 4.43 12.79 -8.97
CA LYS A 119 5.10 13.23 -7.74
C LYS A 119 4.45 12.71 -6.46
N ASP A 120 3.13 12.44 -6.47
CA ASP A 120 2.43 11.96 -5.29
C ASP A 120 2.93 10.56 -4.89
N TYR A 121 3.47 9.78 -5.85
CA TYR A 121 4.12 8.50 -5.57
C TYR A 121 5.45 8.63 -4.84
N TYR A 122 6.18 9.73 -5.02
CA TYR A 122 7.32 10.07 -4.16
C TYR A 122 6.84 10.36 -2.74
N ASP A 123 5.84 11.24 -2.60
CA ASP A 123 5.35 11.67 -1.29
C ASP A 123 4.76 10.50 -0.48
N LEU A 124 3.93 9.64 -1.09
CA LEU A 124 3.38 8.46 -0.40
C LEU A 124 4.47 7.45 -0.03
N THR A 125 5.47 7.27 -0.90
CA THR A 125 6.58 6.33 -0.66
C THR A 125 7.43 6.79 0.51
N THR A 126 7.80 8.07 0.57
CA THR A 126 8.58 8.62 1.70
C THR A 126 7.85 8.43 3.03
N LYS A 127 6.52 8.59 3.06
CA LYS A 127 5.72 8.31 4.27
C LYS A 127 5.79 6.85 4.72
N ILE A 128 5.82 5.91 3.79
CA ILE A 128 5.99 4.48 4.12
C ILE A 128 7.42 4.22 4.62
N ILE A 129 8.42 4.85 3.99
CA ILE A 129 9.84 4.72 4.39
C ILE A 129 10.07 5.30 5.79
N GLU A 130 9.41 6.40 6.18
CA GLU A 130 9.47 6.92 7.55
C GLU A 130 9.11 5.83 8.58
N ILE A 131 8.04 5.06 8.35
CA ILE A 131 7.63 3.94 9.22
C ILE A 131 8.67 2.80 9.17
N ALA A 132 9.19 2.49 7.97
CA ALA A 132 10.20 1.44 7.81
C ALA A 132 11.49 1.79 8.57
N ASN A 133 11.92 3.04 8.55
CA ASN A 133 13.12 3.51 9.27
C ASN A 133 12.93 3.39 10.79
N ILE A 134 11.72 3.68 11.31
CA ILE A 134 11.43 3.57 12.74
C ILE A 134 11.45 2.11 13.21
N HIS A 135 10.84 1.18 12.47
CA HIS A 135 10.58 -0.19 12.95
C HIS A 135 11.38 -1.28 12.24
N CYS A 136 11.74 -1.07 10.97
CA CYS A 136 12.26 -2.10 10.08
C CYS A 136 13.73 -1.90 9.70
N GLN A 137 14.43 -0.88 10.21
CA GLN A 137 15.78 -0.51 9.77
C GLN A 137 15.83 -0.26 8.24
N GLY A 138 14.79 0.39 7.69
CA GLY A 138 14.66 0.66 6.27
C GLY A 138 14.32 -0.58 5.39
N ARG A 139 14.04 -1.74 5.98
CA ARG A 139 13.74 -2.95 5.19
C ARG A 139 12.38 -2.88 4.53
N VAL A 140 12.40 -2.71 3.23
CA VAL A 140 11.19 -2.72 2.38
C VAL A 140 11.41 -3.57 1.15
N ILE A 141 10.34 -4.12 0.60
CA ILE A 141 10.31 -4.76 -0.71
C ILE A 141 9.10 -4.22 -1.45
N SER A 142 9.31 -3.66 -2.62
CA SER A 142 8.25 -3.14 -3.47
C SER A 142 7.98 -4.10 -4.64
N PHE A 143 6.71 -4.39 -4.91
CA PHE A 143 6.24 -5.23 -6.01
C PHE A 143 5.38 -4.38 -6.95
N LEU A 144 5.74 -4.35 -8.21
CA LEU A 144 4.93 -3.71 -9.24
C LEU A 144 3.62 -4.48 -9.43
N GLU A 145 2.50 -3.77 -9.37
CA GLU A 145 1.16 -4.25 -9.63
C GLU A 145 0.56 -3.52 -10.85
N GLY A 146 -0.54 -2.75 -10.68
CA GLY A 146 -1.22 -2.02 -11.75
C GLY A 146 -0.48 -0.79 -12.26
N GLY A 147 -1.01 -0.20 -13.35
CA GLY A 147 -0.50 0.98 -14.03
C GLY A 147 -0.54 0.79 -15.55
N TYR A 148 -1.54 1.38 -16.21
CA TYR A 148 -1.93 1.03 -17.58
C TYR A 148 -1.72 2.17 -18.57
N ASP A 149 -1.41 3.40 -18.13
CA ASP A 149 -0.80 4.43 -18.96
C ASP A 149 0.73 4.32 -18.85
N LEU A 150 1.40 3.94 -19.94
CA LEU A 150 2.85 3.63 -19.91
C LEU A 150 3.73 4.84 -19.60
N LEU A 151 3.31 6.05 -19.96
CA LEU A 151 4.07 7.26 -19.63
C LEU A 151 3.88 7.60 -18.15
N ALA A 152 2.65 7.58 -17.65
CA ALA A 152 2.35 7.78 -16.24
C ALA A 152 3.09 6.74 -15.37
N LEU A 153 3.04 5.47 -15.78
CA LEU A 153 3.75 4.38 -15.10
C LEU A 153 5.25 4.66 -15.00
N SER A 154 5.88 5.03 -16.12
CA SER A 154 7.32 5.32 -16.15
C SER A 154 7.71 6.49 -15.24
N GLU A 155 6.95 7.59 -15.29
CA GLU A 155 7.16 8.78 -14.47
C GLU A 155 6.93 8.47 -12.98
N SER A 156 5.84 7.77 -12.65
CA SER A 156 5.47 7.41 -11.29
C SER A 156 6.45 6.41 -10.64
N ILE A 157 6.93 5.41 -11.41
CA ILE A 157 7.97 4.49 -10.94
C ILE A 157 9.27 5.25 -10.61
N LYS A 158 9.66 6.23 -11.44
CA LYS A 158 10.84 7.06 -11.17
C LYS A 158 10.69 7.79 -9.84
N GLU A 159 9.56 8.42 -9.59
CA GLU A 159 9.27 9.13 -8.34
C GLU A 159 9.24 8.15 -7.14
N HIS A 160 8.58 7.00 -7.28
CA HIS A 160 8.58 5.96 -6.27
C HIS A 160 10.00 5.46 -5.93
N LEU A 161 10.83 5.17 -6.93
CA LEU A 161 12.22 4.77 -6.71
C LEU A 161 13.05 5.86 -6.04
N SER A 162 12.81 7.14 -6.35
CA SER A 162 13.44 8.26 -5.66
C SER A 162 13.04 8.29 -4.18
N GLY A 163 11.77 8.10 -3.86
CA GLY A 163 11.29 8.00 -2.47
C GLY A 163 11.88 6.81 -1.71
N LEU A 164 12.12 5.67 -2.37
CA LEU A 164 12.77 4.51 -1.76
C LEU A 164 14.25 4.76 -1.39
N GLN A 165 14.90 5.76 -2.00
CA GLN A 165 16.31 6.12 -1.76
C GLN A 165 16.49 7.14 -0.64
N GLU A 166 15.41 7.71 -0.09
CA GLU A 166 15.43 8.67 1.03
C GLU A 166 15.71 8.00 2.40
N ASN A 167 16.61 7.03 2.45
CA ASN A 167 16.99 6.31 3.68
C ASN A 167 18.12 7.03 4.44
#